data_d959fd2c231e71a82b0c55f8ee67f1a8
#
_entry.id   d959fd2c231e71a82b0c55f8ee67f1a8
#
_cell.length_a   1.000
_cell.length_b   1.000
_cell.length_c   1.000
_cell.angle_alpha   90.00
_cell.angle_beta   90.00
_cell.angle_gamma   90.00
#
_symmetry.space_group_name_H-M   'P 1'
#
loop_
_entity.id
_entity.type
_entity.pdbx_description
1 polymer ?
#
loop_
_entity_poly.entity_id
_entity_poly.type
_entity_poly.pdbx_seq_one_letter_code
_entity_poly.pdbx_strand_id
1 'polypeptide(L)'
;DEAQSLLASYERKQKEAMEQAERILETAKADASAAAEQAKIDLKDSVARRMAAAEERISTAQASAEKEVRDAAIKVAVAAASEVVAKQLTSAESNKLIDAGILEIENKLH
;
A
#
# COMPACT_ATOMS: atom_id res chain seq x y z
N ASP A 1 60.74 36.99 -29.25
CA ASP A 1 61.23 35.74 -29.67
C ASP A 1 60.13 34.71 -29.77
N GLU A 2 59.96 34.09 -30.90
CA GLU A 2 58.86 33.18 -31.22
C GLU A 2 58.86 31.94 -30.31
N ALA A 3 60.03 31.40 -30.00
CA ALA A 3 60.20 30.22 -29.19
C ALA A 3 59.73 30.47 -27.72
N GLN A 4 60.11 31.63 -27.16
CA GLN A 4 59.72 32.03 -25.81
C GLN A 4 58.23 32.35 -25.71
N SER A 5 57.72 33.01 -26.77
CA SER A 5 56.27 33.30 -26.85
C SER A 5 55.44 32.03 -26.96
N LEU A 6 55.89 31.04 -27.70
CA LEU A 6 55.24 29.74 -27.84
C LEU A 6 55.25 28.97 -26.52
N LEU A 7 56.41 28.97 -25.83
CA LEU A 7 56.53 28.30 -24.52
C LEU A 7 55.60 28.92 -23.49
N ALA A 8 55.54 30.25 -23.42
CA ALA A 8 54.63 30.95 -22.52
C ALA A 8 53.15 30.63 -22.83
N SER A 9 52.83 30.50 -24.13
CA SER A 9 51.50 30.11 -24.57
C SER A 9 51.14 28.69 -24.10
N TYR A 10 52.07 27.72 -24.21
CA TYR A 10 51.87 26.36 -23.75
C TYR A 10 51.73 26.27 -22.23
N GLU A 11 52.53 26.99 -21.49
CA GLU A 11 52.45 27.04 -20.03
C GLU A 11 51.10 27.58 -19.57
N ARG A 12 50.62 28.63 -20.23
CA ARG A 12 49.31 29.22 -19.93
C ARG A 12 48.19 28.24 -20.20
N LYS A 13 48.22 27.58 -21.36
CA LYS A 13 47.23 26.56 -21.72
C LYS A 13 47.23 25.39 -20.77
N GLN A 14 48.43 24.97 -20.32
CA GLN A 14 48.55 23.89 -19.35
C GLN A 14 47.93 24.29 -18.01
N LYS A 15 48.18 25.49 -17.54
CA LYS A 15 47.61 26.03 -16.31
C LYS A 15 46.08 26.12 -16.41
N GLU A 16 45.55 26.62 -17.52
CA GLU A 16 44.13 26.73 -17.77
C GLU A 16 43.48 25.34 -17.79
N ALA A 17 44.14 24.36 -18.41
CA ALA A 17 43.67 22.98 -18.46
C ALA A 17 43.59 22.36 -17.05
N MET A 18 44.60 22.60 -16.21
CA MET A 18 44.60 22.12 -14.83
C MET A 18 43.51 22.76 -13.98
N GLU A 19 43.32 24.07 -14.11
CA GLU A 19 42.25 24.79 -13.43
C GLU A 19 40.87 24.30 -13.86
N GLN A 20 40.70 24.04 -15.15
CA GLN A 20 39.47 23.48 -15.68
C GLN A 20 39.23 22.08 -15.17
N ALA A 21 40.27 21.25 -15.12
CA ALA A 21 40.17 19.90 -14.56
C ALA A 21 39.76 19.91 -13.08
N GLU A 22 40.31 20.85 -12.30
CA GLU A 22 39.91 21.02 -10.90
C GLU A 22 38.44 21.41 -10.74
N ARG A 23 37.98 22.33 -11.57
CA ARG A 23 36.57 22.76 -11.61
C ARG A 23 35.66 21.60 -11.97
N ILE A 24 36.05 20.81 -12.97
CA ILE A 24 35.29 19.61 -13.36
C ILE A 24 35.21 18.61 -12.22
N LEU A 25 36.33 18.38 -11.54
CA LEU A 25 36.41 17.47 -10.41
C LEU A 25 35.51 17.94 -9.24
N GLU A 26 35.58 19.22 -8.91
CA GLU A 26 34.74 19.78 -7.84
C GLU A 26 33.26 19.70 -8.19
N THR A 27 32.91 20.03 -9.43
CA THR A 27 31.53 19.92 -9.91
C THR A 27 31.05 18.47 -9.85
N ALA A 28 31.88 17.54 -10.29
CA ALA A 28 31.56 16.11 -10.26
C ALA A 28 31.36 15.61 -8.82
N LYS A 29 32.18 16.05 -7.88
CA LYS A 29 32.02 15.71 -6.46
C LYS A 29 30.73 16.28 -5.89
N ALA A 30 30.43 17.53 -6.18
CA ALA A 30 29.22 18.18 -5.73
C ALA A 30 27.98 17.50 -6.31
N ASP A 31 27.99 17.16 -7.59
CA ASP A 31 26.90 16.46 -8.27
C ASP A 31 26.69 15.05 -7.67
N ALA A 32 27.80 14.33 -7.43
CA ALA A 32 27.73 13.01 -6.83
C ALA A 32 27.17 13.05 -5.41
N SER A 33 27.59 14.04 -4.62
CA SER A 33 27.07 14.24 -3.26
C SER A 33 25.59 14.57 -3.26
N ALA A 34 25.17 15.46 -4.16
CA ALA A 34 23.76 15.82 -4.31
C ALA A 34 22.92 14.62 -4.76
N ALA A 35 23.42 13.83 -5.70
CA ALA A 35 22.76 12.62 -6.18
C ALA A 35 22.62 11.58 -5.06
N ALA A 36 23.65 11.41 -4.23
CA ALA A 36 23.61 10.48 -3.09
C ALA A 36 22.58 10.92 -2.05
N GLU A 37 22.50 12.20 -1.73
CA GLU A 37 21.50 12.73 -0.80
C GLU A 37 20.09 12.57 -1.35
N GLN A 38 19.90 12.84 -2.63
CA GLN A 38 18.60 12.66 -3.27
C GLN A 38 18.19 11.17 -3.27
N ALA A 39 19.13 10.28 -3.55
CA ALA A 39 18.86 8.83 -3.51
C ALA A 39 18.44 8.36 -2.10
N LYS A 40 19.05 8.92 -1.05
CA LYS A 40 18.64 8.63 0.34
C LYS A 40 17.21 9.08 0.62
N ILE A 41 16.85 10.28 0.18
CA ILE A 41 15.50 10.82 0.35
C ILE A 41 14.50 9.95 -0.40
N ASP A 42 14.80 9.61 -1.66
CA ASP A 42 13.93 8.77 -2.49
C ASP A 42 13.75 7.37 -1.87
N LEU A 43 14.81 6.82 -1.31
CA LEU A 43 14.77 5.52 -0.63
C LEU A 43 13.88 5.57 0.61
N LYS A 44 14.02 6.59 1.45
CA LYS A 44 13.18 6.79 2.63
C LYS A 44 11.71 6.89 2.25
N ASP A 45 11.40 7.69 1.23
CA ASP A 45 10.04 7.86 0.74
C ASP A 45 9.48 6.55 0.19
N SER A 46 10.29 5.80 -0.55
CA SER A 46 9.90 4.50 -1.10
C SER A 46 9.60 3.50 0.01
N VAL A 47 10.46 3.42 1.03
CA VAL A 47 10.25 2.54 2.19
C VAL A 47 8.98 2.94 2.95
N ALA A 48 8.78 4.24 3.19
CA ALA A 48 7.58 4.72 3.88
C ALA A 48 6.31 4.34 3.13
N ARG A 49 6.30 4.51 1.80
CA ARG A 49 5.15 4.12 0.98
C ARG A 49 4.89 2.62 1.01
N ARG A 50 5.95 1.80 0.97
CA ARG A 50 5.83 0.34 1.06
C ARG A 50 5.30 -0.12 2.40
N MET A 51 5.76 0.51 3.48
CA MET A 51 5.27 0.21 4.83
C MET A 51 3.79 0.57 4.96
N ALA A 52 3.38 1.74 4.48
CA ALA A 52 1.98 2.16 4.49
C ALA A 52 1.11 1.20 3.67
N ALA A 53 1.58 0.79 2.49
CA ALA A 53 0.88 -0.18 1.65
C ALA A 53 0.77 -1.55 2.32
N ALA A 54 1.82 -2.00 3.00
CA ALA A 54 1.80 -3.26 3.75
C ALA A 54 0.82 -3.22 4.91
N GLU A 55 0.79 -2.13 5.67
CA GLU A 55 -0.18 -1.92 6.76
C GLU A 55 -1.61 -1.93 6.25
N GLU A 56 -1.86 -1.29 5.13
CA GLU A 56 -3.18 -1.27 4.50
C GLU A 56 -3.60 -2.67 4.04
N ARG A 57 -2.67 -3.45 3.47
CA ARG A 57 -2.93 -4.84 3.07
C ARG A 57 -3.25 -5.71 4.28
N ILE A 58 -2.53 -5.55 5.38
CA ILE A 58 -2.79 -6.27 6.62
C ILE A 58 -4.17 -5.92 7.15
N SER A 59 -4.50 -4.64 7.21
CA SER A 59 -5.81 -4.17 7.66
C SER A 59 -6.95 -4.74 6.81
N THR A 60 -6.79 -4.73 5.49
CA THR A 60 -7.77 -5.29 4.56
C THR A 60 -7.90 -6.80 4.73
N ALA A 61 -6.79 -7.52 4.90
CA ALA A 61 -6.79 -8.95 5.12
C ALA A 61 -7.46 -9.33 6.43
N GLN A 62 -7.22 -8.56 7.51
CA GLN A 62 -7.89 -8.74 8.79
C GLN A 62 -9.40 -8.55 8.68
N ALA A 63 -9.83 -7.47 8.03
CA ALA A 63 -11.26 -7.20 7.84
C ALA A 63 -11.94 -8.30 7.02
N SER A 64 -11.28 -8.79 5.98
CA SER A 64 -11.76 -9.89 5.16
C SER A 64 -11.84 -11.20 5.94
N ALA A 65 -10.83 -11.52 6.74
CA ALA A 65 -10.82 -12.72 7.58
C ALA A 65 -11.92 -12.67 8.67
N GLU A 66 -12.10 -11.53 9.30
CA GLU A 66 -13.17 -11.33 10.28
C GLU A 66 -14.54 -11.52 9.65
N LYS A 67 -14.73 -10.99 8.44
CA LYS A 67 -15.99 -11.16 7.71
C LYS A 67 -16.23 -12.64 7.36
N GLU A 68 -15.21 -13.35 6.89
CA GLU A 68 -15.32 -14.77 6.57
C GLU A 68 -15.69 -15.62 7.79
N VAL A 69 -15.05 -15.35 8.93
CA VAL A 69 -15.36 -16.05 10.19
C VAL A 69 -16.78 -15.74 10.64
N ARG A 70 -17.18 -14.49 10.55
CA ARG A 70 -18.55 -14.08 10.91
C ARG A 70 -19.58 -14.74 10.02
N ASP A 71 -19.36 -14.74 8.71
CA ASP A 71 -20.28 -15.36 7.74
C ASP A 71 -20.36 -16.88 7.97
N ALA A 72 -19.23 -17.54 8.25
CA ALA A 72 -19.20 -18.95 8.58
C ALA A 72 -19.96 -19.27 9.87
N ALA A 73 -19.77 -18.45 10.91
CA ALA A 73 -20.48 -18.59 12.17
C ALA A 73 -21.99 -18.40 12.00
N ILE A 74 -22.41 -17.44 11.20
CA ILE A 74 -23.82 -17.19 10.90
C ILE A 74 -24.40 -18.39 10.15
N LYS A 75 -23.72 -18.94 9.16
CA LYS A 75 -24.17 -20.12 8.43
C LYS A 75 -24.35 -21.33 9.35
N VAL A 76 -23.40 -21.57 10.24
CA VAL A 76 -23.48 -22.65 11.22
C VAL A 76 -24.65 -22.45 12.17
N ALA A 77 -24.83 -21.23 12.70
CA ALA A 77 -25.92 -20.88 13.60
C ALA A 77 -27.28 -21.05 12.92
N VAL A 78 -27.42 -20.59 11.68
CA VAL A 78 -28.67 -20.75 10.90
C VAL A 78 -28.97 -22.23 10.64
N ALA A 79 -27.97 -23.01 10.25
CA ALA A 79 -28.12 -24.45 10.01
C ALA A 79 -28.52 -25.19 11.28
N ALA A 80 -27.89 -24.86 12.41
CA ALA A 80 -28.25 -25.47 13.71
C ALA A 80 -29.66 -25.11 14.15
N ALA A 81 -30.03 -23.83 14.00
CA ALA A 81 -31.38 -23.37 14.34
C ALA A 81 -32.44 -24.03 13.47
N SER A 82 -32.15 -24.12 12.14
CA SER A 82 -33.05 -24.79 11.18
C SER A 82 -33.24 -26.27 11.52
N GLU A 83 -32.19 -26.96 11.95
CA GLU A 83 -32.25 -28.37 12.33
C GLU A 83 -33.08 -28.57 13.60
N VAL A 84 -32.87 -27.73 14.62
CA VAL A 84 -33.64 -27.77 15.88
C VAL A 84 -35.10 -27.49 15.60
N VAL A 85 -35.42 -26.48 14.80
CA VAL A 85 -36.81 -26.15 14.44
C VAL A 85 -37.46 -27.32 13.71
N ALA A 86 -36.77 -27.94 12.73
CA ALA A 86 -37.29 -29.07 11.97
C ALA A 86 -37.55 -30.30 12.84
N LYS A 87 -36.72 -30.55 13.87
CA LYS A 87 -36.86 -31.72 14.76
C LYS A 87 -37.86 -31.52 15.87
N GLN A 88 -38.05 -30.31 16.38
CA GLN A 88 -38.84 -30.04 17.57
C GLN A 88 -40.23 -29.47 17.29
N LEU A 89 -40.44 -28.89 16.14
CA LEU A 89 -41.74 -28.37 15.76
C LEU A 89 -42.65 -29.46 15.22
N THR A 90 -43.85 -29.59 15.80
CA THR A 90 -44.91 -30.39 15.20
C THR A 90 -45.49 -29.64 14.00
N SER A 91 -46.25 -30.37 13.13
CA SER A 91 -46.93 -29.75 12.01
C SER A 91 -47.83 -28.59 12.41
N ALA A 92 -48.51 -28.72 13.57
CA ALA A 92 -49.41 -27.68 14.08
C ALA A 92 -48.63 -26.43 14.51
N GLU A 93 -47.48 -26.59 15.17
CA GLU A 93 -46.61 -25.48 15.56
C GLU A 93 -45.97 -24.79 14.35
N SER A 94 -45.57 -25.57 13.34
CA SER A 94 -45.04 -25.04 12.09
C SER A 94 -46.09 -24.21 11.35
N ASN A 95 -47.32 -24.67 11.30
CA ASN A 95 -48.45 -23.95 10.70
C ASN A 95 -48.73 -22.63 11.45
N LYS A 96 -48.67 -22.66 12.77
CA LYS A 96 -48.85 -21.45 13.59
C LYS A 96 -47.78 -20.40 13.29
N LEU A 97 -46.52 -20.81 13.13
CA LEU A 97 -45.43 -19.92 12.77
C LEU A 97 -45.63 -19.30 11.40
N ILE A 98 -46.06 -20.10 10.43
CA ILE A 98 -46.35 -19.63 9.08
C ILE A 98 -47.49 -18.62 9.07
N ASP A 99 -48.59 -18.95 9.80
CA ASP A 99 -49.77 -18.08 9.92
C ASP A 99 -49.41 -16.76 10.62
N ALA A 100 -48.58 -16.80 11.67
CA ALA A 100 -48.11 -15.61 12.36
C ALA A 100 -47.23 -14.75 11.48
N GLY A 101 -46.37 -15.37 10.63
CA GLY A 101 -45.55 -14.67 9.66
C GLY A 101 -46.36 -13.99 8.57
N ILE A 102 -47.42 -14.66 8.07
CA ILE A 102 -48.31 -14.11 7.05
C ILE A 102 -49.11 -12.92 7.64
N LEU A 103 -49.64 -13.04 8.87
CA LEU A 103 -50.31 -11.94 9.55
C LEU A 103 -49.41 -10.73 9.77
N GLU A 104 -48.16 -10.94 10.12
CA GLU A 104 -47.20 -9.87 10.31
C GLU A 104 -46.88 -9.14 9.00
N ILE A 105 -46.76 -9.88 7.91
CA ILE A 105 -46.57 -9.31 6.55
C ILE A 105 -47.78 -8.50 6.14
N GLU A 106 -48.99 -9.01 6.34
CA GLU A 106 -50.23 -8.29 6.04
C GLU A 106 -50.34 -7.00 6.83
N ASN A 107 -49.99 -7.01 8.12
CA ASN A 107 -49.99 -5.80 8.95
C ASN A 107 -48.97 -4.79 8.51
N LYS A 108 -47.82 -5.19 8.02
CA LYS A 108 -46.78 -4.30 7.49
C LYS A 108 -47.13 -3.70 6.16
N LEU A 109 -47.96 -4.37 5.37
CA LEU A 109 -48.40 -3.88 4.03
C LEU A 109 -49.56 -2.86 4.16
N HIS A 110 -50.22 -2.78 5.27
CA HIS A 110 -51.25 -1.79 5.55
C HIS A 110 -50.67 -0.64 6.39
#